data_b27dca7857bbe6d9a01d781f42dcf44e
#
_entry.id   b27dca7857bbe6d9a01d781f42dcf44e
#
_cell.length_a   1.000
_cell.length_b   1.000
_cell.length_c   1.000
_cell.angle_alpha   90.00
_cell.angle_beta   90.00
_cell.angle_gamma   90.00
#
_symmetry.space_group_name_H-M   'P 1'
#
loop_
_entity.id
_entity.type
_entity.pdbx_description
1 polymer ?
#
loop_
_entity_poly.entity_id
_entity_poly.type
_entity_poly.pdbx_seq_one_letter_code
_entity_poly.pdbx_strand_id
1 'polypeptide(L)'
;RAREILENADLILAEDTRRAAQLCRLCGIQGRRFLSFYDHNEAERQEEVLRLLREGRDLALISDAGTPLLADPGYRLVRACRKEGLPVSPVPGPSAPAAALSAAGIAPLPHTFLGFLPRDTAGREALLTAYAQVPGSLIFFERKDRLKESLATAARILGPRDLAVCRELTKTHEEFILNRLENSMDLSDELLGEITVIIGPPEVTERTPREEVESLLRAELARGGKARDVARRVQSAV
;
A
#
# COMPACT_ATOMS: atom_id res chain seq x y z
N ARG A 1 22.82 -12.34 -1.93
CA ARG A 1 21.99 -12.77 -3.05
C ARG A 1 21.69 -11.61 -4.01
N ALA A 2 21.11 -10.46 -3.58
CA ALA A 2 20.81 -9.34 -4.49
C ALA A 2 22.07 -8.84 -5.21
N ARG A 3 23.16 -8.60 -4.45
CA ARG A 3 24.45 -8.20 -5.02
C ARG A 3 24.96 -9.19 -6.06
N GLU A 4 24.97 -10.47 -5.75
CA GLU A 4 25.40 -11.55 -6.64
C GLU A 4 24.59 -11.61 -7.95
N ILE A 5 23.26 -11.42 -7.87
CA ILE A 5 22.39 -11.35 -9.04
C ILE A 5 22.74 -10.14 -9.91
N LEU A 6 22.93 -8.97 -9.32
CA LEU A 6 23.33 -7.77 -10.06
C LEU A 6 24.74 -7.90 -10.69
N GLU A 7 25.64 -8.62 -10.02
CA GLU A 7 26.99 -8.91 -10.54
C GLU A 7 26.97 -9.85 -11.76
N ASN A 8 25.99 -10.75 -11.84
CA ASN A 8 25.93 -11.76 -12.89
C ASN A 8 24.91 -11.43 -14.00
N ALA A 9 23.99 -10.50 -13.79
CA ALA A 9 22.99 -10.14 -14.81
C ALA A 9 23.64 -9.60 -16.09
N ASP A 10 23.19 -10.05 -17.24
CA ASP A 10 23.61 -9.54 -18.56
C ASP A 10 23.17 -8.08 -18.77
N LEU A 11 22.00 -7.73 -18.21
CA LEU A 11 21.40 -6.41 -18.33
C LEU A 11 20.58 -6.09 -17.08
N ILE A 12 20.67 -4.87 -16.60
CA ILE A 12 19.86 -4.37 -15.47
C ILE A 12 18.82 -3.41 -16.01
N LEU A 13 17.56 -3.74 -15.81
CA LEU A 13 16.42 -2.88 -16.07
C LEU A 13 16.22 -1.97 -14.87
N ALA A 14 16.17 -0.66 -15.06
CA ALA A 14 16.08 0.31 -13.97
C ALA A 14 15.20 1.49 -14.36
N GLU A 15 14.46 2.01 -13.39
CA GLU A 15 13.64 3.20 -13.55
C GLU A 15 14.54 4.42 -13.85
N ASP A 16 15.51 4.73 -12.98
CA ASP A 16 16.59 5.68 -13.23
C ASP A 16 17.94 4.95 -13.31
N THR A 17 18.48 4.82 -14.52
CA THR A 17 19.76 4.15 -14.76
C THR A 17 20.95 4.82 -14.06
N ARG A 18 20.85 6.12 -13.73
CA ARG A 18 21.89 6.85 -13.00
C ARG A 18 21.93 6.43 -11.54
N ARG A 19 20.73 6.29 -10.91
CA ARG A 19 20.59 5.78 -9.54
C ARG A 19 21.04 4.33 -9.44
N ALA A 20 20.63 3.50 -10.42
CA ALA A 20 21.06 2.12 -10.53
C ALA A 20 22.59 2.00 -10.63
N ALA A 21 23.23 2.81 -11.47
CA ALA A 21 24.69 2.85 -11.59
C ALA A 21 25.38 3.33 -10.30
N GLN A 22 24.78 4.27 -9.58
CA GLN A 22 25.29 4.71 -8.29
C GLN A 22 25.20 3.60 -7.24
N LEU A 23 24.07 2.92 -7.16
CA LEU A 23 23.87 1.77 -6.26
C LEU A 23 24.90 0.68 -6.55
N CYS A 24 25.08 0.30 -7.81
CA CYS A 24 26.07 -0.69 -8.19
C CYS A 24 27.49 -0.28 -7.77
N ARG A 25 27.88 0.97 -7.98
CA ARG A 25 29.19 1.49 -7.52
C ARG A 25 29.37 1.40 -6.01
N LEU A 26 28.34 1.81 -5.23
CA LEU A 26 28.36 1.71 -3.77
C LEU A 26 28.50 0.26 -3.28
N CYS A 27 27.93 -0.69 -4.02
CA CYS A 27 28.05 -2.13 -3.76
C CYS A 27 29.35 -2.76 -4.31
N GLY A 28 30.24 -1.99 -4.93
CA GLY A 28 31.46 -2.50 -5.57
C GLY A 28 31.22 -3.28 -6.87
N ILE A 29 30.06 -3.13 -7.49
CA ILE A 29 29.68 -3.79 -8.74
C ILE A 29 30.04 -2.87 -9.90
N GLN A 30 30.86 -3.36 -10.85
CA GLN A 30 31.36 -2.59 -11.97
C GLN A 30 30.99 -3.24 -13.33
N GLY A 31 31.07 -2.46 -14.40
CA GLY A 31 30.94 -2.97 -15.77
C GLY A 31 29.52 -3.45 -16.15
N ARG A 32 28.50 -3.00 -15.42
CA ARG A 32 27.11 -3.40 -15.73
C ARG A 32 26.51 -2.56 -16.83
N ARG A 33 25.65 -3.20 -17.62
CA ARG A 33 24.82 -2.57 -18.64
C ARG A 33 23.45 -2.27 -18.05
N PHE A 34 22.89 -1.10 -18.36
CA PHE A 34 21.58 -0.68 -17.89
C PHE A 34 20.67 -0.36 -19.06
N LEU A 35 19.39 -0.70 -18.91
CA LEU A 35 18.31 -0.30 -19.79
C LEU A 35 17.28 0.47 -18.98
N SER A 36 16.92 1.67 -19.42
CA SER A 36 15.87 2.44 -18.78
C SER A 36 14.51 1.76 -19.01
N PHE A 37 13.81 1.46 -17.89
CA PHE A 37 12.56 0.74 -17.87
C PHE A 37 11.65 1.34 -16.80
N TYR A 38 10.66 2.13 -17.24
CA TYR A 38 9.72 2.86 -16.38
C TYR A 38 8.33 2.86 -17.01
N ASP A 39 7.29 3.27 -16.26
CA ASP A 39 5.88 3.13 -16.68
C ASP A 39 5.58 3.60 -18.11
N HIS A 40 6.16 4.75 -18.53
CA HIS A 40 5.86 5.31 -19.86
C HIS A 40 6.54 4.56 -21.01
N ASN A 41 7.65 3.85 -20.76
CA ASN A 41 8.35 3.10 -21.80
C ASN A 41 8.24 1.58 -21.66
N GLU A 42 7.60 1.08 -20.61
CA GLU A 42 7.44 -0.35 -20.35
C GLU A 42 6.86 -1.08 -21.57
N ALA A 43 5.81 -0.53 -22.18
CA ALA A 43 5.15 -1.13 -23.34
C ALA A 43 6.07 -1.23 -24.57
N GLU A 44 6.86 -0.21 -24.83
CA GLU A 44 7.79 -0.17 -25.97
C GLU A 44 8.98 -1.12 -25.73
N ARG A 45 9.48 -1.19 -24.50
CA ARG A 45 10.63 -1.99 -24.12
C ARG A 45 10.31 -3.46 -23.90
N GLN A 46 9.05 -3.80 -23.64
CA GLN A 46 8.64 -5.17 -23.28
C GLN A 46 9.11 -6.19 -24.33
N GLU A 47 8.91 -5.96 -25.62
CA GLU A 47 9.29 -6.93 -26.64
C GLU A 47 10.82 -7.08 -26.78
N GLU A 48 11.57 -5.98 -26.66
CA GLU A 48 13.03 -6.01 -26.62
C GLU A 48 13.54 -6.90 -25.45
N VAL A 49 12.95 -6.69 -24.27
CA VAL A 49 13.30 -7.44 -23.05
C VAL A 49 12.93 -8.92 -23.18
N LEU A 50 11.72 -9.24 -23.66
CA LEU A 50 11.28 -10.62 -23.90
C LEU A 50 12.18 -11.35 -24.90
N ARG A 51 12.61 -10.68 -25.98
CA ARG A 51 13.54 -11.24 -26.94
C ARG A 51 14.86 -11.65 -26.28
N LEU A 52 15.44 -10.77 -25.45
CA LEU A 52 16.69 -11.07 -24.74
C LEU A 52 16.52 -12.27 -23.79
N LEU A 53 15.38 -12.35 -23.09
CA LEU A 53 15.06 -13.49 -22.20
C LEU A 53 14.90 -14.80 -22.97
N ARG A 54 14.27 -14.79 -24.16
CA ARG A 54 14.14 -15.96 -25.05
C ARG A 54 15.51 -16.41 -25.61
N GLU A 55 16.46 -15.48 -25.76
CA GLU A 55 17.84 -15.75 -26.12
C GLU A 55 18.67 -16.36 -24.95
N GLY A 56 18.06 -16.54 -23.79
CA GLY A 56 18.71 -17.12 -22.59
C GLY A 56 19.55 -16.11 -21.81
N ARG A 57 19.29 -14.81 -21.95
CA ARG A 57 19.96 -13.79 -21.15
C ARG A 57 19.34 -13.68 -19.77
N ASP A 58 20.19 -13.46 -18.76
CA ASP A 58 19.77 -13.18 -17.40
C ASP A 58 19.60 -11.68 -17.18
N LEU A 59 18.38 -11.25 -16.86
CA LEU A 59 18.05 -9.85 -16.62
C LEU A 59 17.64 -9.61 -15.16
N ALA A 60 18.08 -8.49 -14.60
CA ALA A 60 17.63 -8.04 -13.28
C ALA A 60 16.76 -6.79 -13.43
N LEU A 61 15.60 -6.77 -12.77
CA LEU A 61 14.77 -5.58 -12.65
C LEU A 61 14.93 -4.97 -11.26
N ILE A 62 15.25 -3.68 -11.19
CA ILE A 62 15.32 -2.92 -9.94
C ILE A 62 14.49 -1.64 -10.06
N SER A 63 13.91 -1.22 -8.93
CA SER A 63 13.27 0.09 -8.77
C SER A 63 14.18 1.07 -8.03
N ASP A 64 13.84 2.33 -8.04
CA ASP A 64 14.60 3.39 -7.35
C ASP A 64 14.54 3.25 -5.83
N ALA A 65 13.43 2.70 -5.31
CA ALA A 65 13.25 2.39 -3.89
C ALA A 65 12.30 1.20 -3.72
N GLY A 66 12.55 0.36 -2.72
CA GLY A 66 11.66 -0.75 -2.38
C GLY A 66 11.76 -1.95 -3.31
N THR A 67 10.62 -2.60 -3.50
CA THR A 67 10.47 -3.83 -4.31
C THR A 67 9.78 -3.50 -5.62
N PRO A 68 10.37 -3.83 -6.79
CA PRO A 68 9.74 -3.61 -8.08
C PRO A 68 8.29 -4.13 -8.15
N LEU A 69 7.46 -3.57 -9.01
CA LEU A 69 6.05 -3.85 -9.22
C LEU A 69 5.09 -3.30 -8.13
N LEU A 70 5.56 -3.05 -6.94
CA LEU A 70 4.72 -2.49 -5.85
C LEU A 70 4.69 -0.97 -5.92
N ALA A 71 3.79 -0.42 -6.72
CA ALA A 71 3.71 0.98 -7.14
C ALA A 71 4.86 1.44 -8.06
N ASP A 72 5.53 0.49 -8.69
CA ASP A 72 6.67 0.64 -9.60
C ASP A 72 6.42 -0.15 -10.91
N PRO A 73 7.15 0.14 -11.99
CA PRO A 73 7.03 -0.57 -13.26
C PRO A 73 7.42 -2.05 -13.16
N GLY A 74 6.97 -2.85 -14.13
CA GLY A 74 7.37 -4.25 -14.30
C GLY A 74 6.24 -5.28 -14.27
N TYR A 75 5.01 -4.90 -13.86
CA TYR A 75 3.89 -5.84 -13.80
C TYR A 75 3.58 -6.47 -15.17
N ARG A 76 3.55 -5.67 -16.24
CA ARG A 76 3.26 -6.16 -17.60
C ARG A 76 4.32 -7.13 -18.08
N LEU A 77 5.60 -6.80 -17.81
CA LEU A 77 6.73 -7.65 -18.15
C LEU A 77 6.66 -9.00 -17.42
N VAL A 78 6.50 -8.99 -16.10
CA VAL A 78 6.40 -10.23 -15.31
C VAL A 78 5.21 -11.07 -15.76
N ARG A 79 4.07 -10.44 -16.05
CA ARG A 79 2.89 -11.13 -16.58
C ARG A 79 3.19 -11.77 -17.95
N ALA A 80 3.91 -11.08 -18.83
CA ALA A 80 4.29 -11.61 -20.14
C ALA A 80 5.27 -12.79 -20.00
N CYS A 81 6.30 -12.67 -19.16
CA CYS A 81 7.22 -13.76 -18.86
C CYS A 81 6.48 -15.02 -18.37
N ARG A 82 5.53 -14.87 -17.44
CA ARG A 82 4.73 -15.99 -16.93
C ARG A 82 3.87 -16.64 -18.01
N LYS A 83 3.31 -15.85 -18.95
CA LYS A 83 2.54 -16.39 -20.08
C LYS A 83 3.40 -17.20 -21.04
N GLU A 84 4.65 -16.85 -21.22
CA GLU A 84 5.61 -17.52 -22.10
C GLU A 84 6.40 -18.63 -21.41
N GLY A 85 6.15 -18.89 -20.12
CA GLY A 85 6.90 -19.90 -19.36
C GLY A 85 8.33 -19.49 -19.04
N LEU A 86 8.70 -18.21 -19.22
CA LEU A 86 10.01 -17.69 -18.87
C LEU A 86 10.16 -17.63 -17.35
N PRO A 87 11.29 -18.05 -16.77
CA PRO A 87 11.48 -18.07 -15.32
C PRO A 87 11.54 -16.64 -14.75
N VAL A 88 10.86 -16.41 -13.64
CA VAL A 88 10.92 -15.17 -12.87
C VAL A 88 11.12 -15.52 -11.41
N SER A 89 12.19 -15.00 -10.80
CA SER A 89 12.53 -15.25 -9.40
C SER A 89 12.54 -13.94 -8.60
N PRO A 90 11.82 -13.86 -7.47
CA PRO A 90 11.89 -12.69 -6.60
C PRO A 90 13.20 -12.67 -5.83
N VAL A 91 13.73 -11.47 -5.62
CA VAL A 91 14.87 -11.24 -4.73
C VAL A 91 14.33 -10.46 -3.53
N PRO A 92 14.25 -11.07 -2.33
CA PRO A 92 13.79 -10.38 -1.15
C PRO A 92 14.62 -9.11 -0.87
N GLY A 93 13.93 -8.02 -0.61
CA GLY A 93 14.52 -6.72 -0.39
C GLY A 93 13.61 -5.81 0.46
N PRO A 94 13.91 -4.51 0.53
CA PRO A 94 13.13 -3.57 1.31
C PRO A 94 11.70 -3.45 0.79
N SER A 95 10.76 -3.25 1.73
CA SER A 95 9.35 -3.01 1.45
C SER A 95 8.83 -2.00 2.47
N ALA A 96 8.51 -0.80 2.03
CA ALA A 96 8.03 0.26 2.91
C ALA A 96 6.70 -0.13 3.63
N PRO A 97 5.70 -0.78 2.99
CA PRO A 97 4.53 -1.27 3.70
C PRO A 97 4.85 -2.25 4.83
N ALA A 98 5.73 -3.23 4.58
CA ALA A 98 6.12 -4.20 5.60
C ALA A 98 6.94 -3.56 6.73
N ALA A 99 7.88 -2.68 6.39
CA ALA A 99 8.67 -1.94 7.38
C ALA A 99 7.78 -1.05 8.25
N ALA A 100 6.86 -0.30 7.65
CA ALA A 100 5.90 0.53 8.38
C ALA A 100 5.05 -0.29 9.35
N LEU A 101 4.43 -1.38 8.88
CA LEU A 101 3.61 -2.26 9.72
C LEU A 101 4.37 -2.87 10.90
N SER A 102 5.63 -3.20 10.70
CA SER A 102 6.44 -3.83 11.75
C SER A 102 6.75 -2.91 12.94
N ALA A 103 6.60 -1.58 12.77
CA ALA A 103 7.01 -0.60 13.77
C ALA A 103 5.91 0.41 14.16
N ALA A 104 4.79 0.47 13.43
CA ALA A 104 3.74 1.45 13.68
C ALA A 104 2.87 1.16 14.92
N GLY A 105 2.92 -0.04 15.49
CA GLY A 105 2.08 -0.41 16.63
C GLY A 105 0.58 -0.51 16.32
N ILE A 106 0.21 -0.53 15.05
CA ILE A 106 -1.16 -0.75 14.55
C ILE A 106 -1.30 -2.21 14.15
N ALA A 107 -2.50 -2.78 14.30
CA ALA A 107 -2.76 -4.19 13.97
C ALA A 107 -2.28 -4.53 12.55
N PRO A 108 -1.28 -5.42 12.41
CA PRO A 108 -0.65 -5.66 11.12
C PRO A 108 -1.43 -6.63 10.22
N LEU A 109 -2.38 -7.36 10.78
CA LEU A 109 -3.14 -8.41 10.06
C LEU A 109 -4.61 -8.42 10.47
N PRO A 110 -5.53 -8.62 9.49
CA PRO A 110 -5.24 -8.53 8.06
C PRO A 110 -4.92 -7.10 7.63
N HIS A 111 -4.28 -6.94 6.47
CA HIS A 111 -4.07 -5.61 5.90
C HIS A 111 -4.28 -5.59 4.38
N THR A 112 -4.54 -4.41 3.86
CA THR A 112 -4.64 -4.15 2.41
C THR A 112 -3.70 -3.01 2.02
N PHE A 113 -2.80 -3.26 1.07
CA PHE A 113 -1.98 -2.23 0.47
C PHE A 113 -2.66 -1.68 -0.79
N LEU A 114 -2.91 -0.38 -0.82
CA LEU A 114 -3.66 0.31 -1.88
C LEU A 114 -2.75 1.00 -2.92
N GLY A 115 -1.42 0.96 -2.76
CA GLY A 115 -0.51 1.75 -3.58
C GLY A 115 -0.66 3.25 -3.29
N PHE A 116 -0.53 4.11 -4.32
CA PHE A 116 -0.88 5.54 -4.20
C PHE A 116 -2.39 5.73 -4.37
N LEU A 117 -2.96 6.61 -3.54
CA LEU A 117 -4.37 6.97 -3.70
C LEU A 117 -4.60 7.76 -5.00
N PRO A 118 -5.78 7.65 -5.64
CA PRO A 118 -6.15 8.44 -6.80
C PRO A 118 -5.93 9.94 -6.57
N ARG A 119 -5.49 10.64 -7.62
CA ARG A 119 -5.22 12.08 -7.54
C ARG A 119 -6.50 12.90 -7.43
N ASP A 120 -7.52 12.49 -8.15
CA ASP A 120 -8.82 13.14 -8.12
C ASP A 120 -9.62 12.73 -6.88
N THR A 121 -10.42 13.65 -6.38
CA THR A 121 -11.21 13.46 -5.15
C THR A 121 -12.24 12.35 -5.30
N ALA A 122 -12.91 12.26 -6.45
CA ALA A 122 -13.97 11.26 -6.67
C ALA A 122 -13.41 9.84 -6.68
N GLY A 123 -12.28 9.61 -7.37
CA GLY A 123 -11.59 8.32 -7.39
C GLY A 123 -11.08 7.91 -6.00
N ARG A 124 -10.53 8.88 -5.24
CA ARG A 124 -10.07 8.66 -3.87
C ARG A 124 -11.23 8.28 -2.95
N GLU A 125 -12.36 9.00 -3.02
CA GLU A 125 -13.57 8.69 -2.27
C GLU A 125 -14.13 7.31 -2.61
N ALA A 126 -14.23 7.00 -3.88
CA ALA A 126 -14.71 5.70 -4.36
C ALA A 126 -13.84 4.54 -3.84
N LEU A 127 -12.50 4.69 -3.92
CA LEU A 127 -11.58 3.69 -3.42
C LEU A 127 -11.74 3.50 -1.91
N LEU A 128 -11.67 4.58 -1.13
CA LEU A 128 -11.78 4.49 0.34
C LEU A 128 -13.14 3.93 0.77
N THR A 129 -14.23 4.30 0.08
CA THR A 129 -15.56 3.74 0.34
C THR A 129 -15.61 2.24 0.11
N ALA A 130 -14.99 1.74 -0.96
CA ALA A 130 -14.94 0.32 -1.26
C ALA A 130 -14.22 -0.50 -0.17
N TYR A 131 -13.27 0.11 0.54
CA TYR A 131 -12.52 -0.53 1.62
C TYR A 131 -12.97 -0.15 3.03
N ALA A 132 -14.01 0.69 3.18
CA ALA A 132 -14.45 1.18 4.49
C ALA A 132 -14.84 0.08 5.47
N GLN A 133 -15.43 -1.01 4.99
CA GLN A 133 -15.90 -2.13 5.80
C GLN A 133 -14.94 -3.34 5.82
N VAL A 134 -13.78 -3.23 5.18
CA VAL A 134 -12.80 -4.32 5.18
C VAL A 134 -12.20 -4.44 6.59
N PRO A 135 -12.27 -5.61 7.23
CA PRO A 135 -11.74 -5.81 8.57
C PRO A 135 -10.22 -5.92 8.51
N GLY A 136 -9.52 -4.82 8.67
CA GLY A 136 -8.06 -4.79 8.65
C GLY A 136 -7.49 -3.41 8.43
N SER A 137 -6.18 -3.32 8.55
CA SER A 137 -5.45 -2.07 8.32
C SER A 137 -5.35 -1.75 6.84
N LEU A 138 -5.49 -0.48 6.49
CA LEU A 138 -5.29 0.03 5.14
C LEU A 138 -3.93 0.72 5.07
N ILE A 139 -3.16 0.41 4.05
CA ILE A 139 -1.83 0.97 3.85
C ILE A 139 -1.78 1.62 2.47
N PHE A 140 -1.22 2.81 2.39
CA PHE A 140 -1.02 3.48 1.10
C PHE A 140 0.19 4.39 1.13
N PHE A 141 0.73 4.68 -0.04
CA PHE A 141 1.72 5.72 -0.23
C PHE A 141 1.03 7.03 -0.51
N GLU A 142 1.61 8.12 -0.01
CA GLU A 142 1.11 9.44 -0.32
C GLU A 142 2.25 10.46 -0.45
N ARG A 143 2.00 11.48 -1.24
CA ARG A 143 2.90 12.62 -1.39
C ARG A 143 2.60 13.65 -0.31
N LYS A 144 3.64 14.34 0.15
CA LYS A 144 3.53 15.39 1.18
C LYS A 144 2.46 16.46 0.85
N ASP A 145 2.41 16.88 -0.41
CA ASP A 145 1.52 17.92 -0.91
C ASP A 145 0.05 17.51 -0.95
N ARG A 146 -0.26 16.22 -0.81
CA ARG A 146 -1.61 15.65 -0.83
C ARG A 146 -2.03 15.00 0.48
N LEU A 147 -1.09 14.81 1.41
CA LEU A 147 -1.31 14.02 2.62
C LEU A 147 -2.52 14.52 3.41
N LYS A 148 -2.61 15.81 3.72
CA LYS A 148 -3.73 16.37 4.50
C LYS A 148 -5.07 16.17 3.83
N GLU A 149 -5.17 16.44 2.52
CA GLU A 149 -6.39 16.23 1.76
C GLU A 149 -6.81 14.76 1.75
N SER A 150 -5.85 13.85 1.57
CA SER A 150 -6.10 12.41 1.56
C SER A 150 -6.56 11.92 2.93
N LEU A 151 -5.94 12.38 4.02
CA LEU A 151 -6.33 12.05 5.38
C LEU A 151 -7.69 12.63 5.77
N ALA A 152 -7.99 13.86 5.39
CA ALA A 152 -9.32 14.46 5.61
C ALA A 152 -10.42 13.66 4.90
N THR A 153 -10.16 13.23 3.66
CA THR A 153 -11.08 12.35 2.91
C THR A 153 -11.24 11.00 3.62
N ALA A 154 -10.14 10.41 4.07
CA ALA A 154 -10.16 9.15 4.79
C ALA A 154 -10.94 9.24 6.11
N ALA A 155 -10.71 10.28 6.91
CA ALA A 155 -11.42 10.51 8.17
C ALA A 155 -12.94 10.58 7.99
N ARG A 156 -13.38 11.31 6.96
CA ARG A 156 -14.81 11.44 6.63
C ARG A 156 -15.46 10.12 6.22
N ILE A 157 -14.75 9.26 5.52
CA ILE A 157 -15.30 8.02 4.95
C ILE A 157 -15.13 6.83 5.90
N LEU A 158 -13.98 6.72 6.54
CA LEU A 158 -13.61 5.56 7.35
C LEU A 158 -14.01 5.71 8.83
N GLY A 159 -14.26 6.94 9.29
CA GLY A 159 -14.52 7.24 10.70
C GLY A 159 -13.29 7.14 11.59
N PRO A 160 -13.50 7.10 12.93
CA PRO A 160 -12.42 7.03 13.90
C PRO A 160 -11.60 5.75 13.76
N ARG A 161 -10.28 5.89 13.66
CA ARG A 161 -9.33 4.77 13.57
C ARG A 161 -7.94 5.22 14.04
N ASP A 162 -7.10 4.26 14.38
CA ASP A 162 -5.69 4.55 14.59
C ASP A 162 -5.03 4.96 13.27
N LEU A 163 -4.09 5.90 13.36
CA LEU A 163 -3.34 6.44 12.24
C LEU A 163 -1.85 6.41 12.54
N ALA A 164 -1.06 5.92 11.58
CA ALA A 164 0.38 6.14 11.57
C ALA A 164 0.80 6.77 10.23
N VAL A 165 1.55 7.86 10.31
CA VAL A 165 2.24 8.47 9.18
C VAL A 165 3.72 8.16 9.33
N CYS A 166 4.22 7.23 8.52
CA CYS A 166 5.61 6.77 8.54
C CYS A 166 6.34 7.47 7.40
N ARG A 167 7.35 8.27 7.72
CA ARG A 167 8.10 9.01 6.70
C ARG A 167 9.55 8.68 6.69
N GLU A 168 10.17 8.80 5.51
CA GLU A 168 11.62 8.63 5.29
C GLU A 168 12.16 7.31 5.90
N LEU A 169 11.37 6.24 5.83
CA LEU A 169 11.73 4.92 6.35
C LEU A 169 13.11 4.50 5.87
N THR A 170 13.94 4.00 6.79
CA THR A 170 15.34 3.58 6.59
C THR A 170 16.34 4.70 6.25
N LYS A 171 15.91 5.98 6.27
CA LYS A 171 16.76 7.13 5.99
C LYS A 171 17.09 7.93 7.28
N THR A 172 17.94 8.93 7.16
CA THR A 172 18.41 9.75 8.31
C THR A 172 17.28 10.45 9.06
N HIS A 173 16.17 10.75 8.39
CA HIS A 173 15.01 11.45 8.95
C HIS A 173 13.79 10.54 9.10
N GLU A 174 14.05 9.25 9.38
CA GLU A 174 12.98 8.30 9.68
C GLU A 174 12.14 8.75 10.87
N GLU A 175 10.83 8.76 10.69
CA GLU A 175 9.90 9.17 11.73
C GLU A 175 8.57 8.43 11.62
N PHE A 176 8.02 8.07 12.79
CA PHE A 176 6.68 7.50 12.95
C PHE A 176 5.81 8.49 13.74
N ILE A 177 4.83 9.08 13.10
CA ILE A 177 3.87 9.98 13.71
C ILE A 177 2.58 9.19 13.94
N LEU A 178 2.31 8.89 15.22
CA LEU A 178 1.13 8.16 15.64
C LEU A 178 0.04 9.13 16.07
N ASN A 179 -1.18 8.94 15.58
CA ASN A 179 -2.32 9.79 15.86
C ASN A 179 -3.63 8.99 15.73
N ARG A 180 -4.73 9.68 15.89
CA ARG A 180 -6.05 9.22 15.50
C ARG A 180 -6.42 9.86 14.15
N LEU A 181 -7.13 9.11 13.30
CA LEU A 181 -7.48 9.58 11.97
C LEU A 181 -8.36 10.84 12.00
N GLU A 182 -9.29 10.92 12.96
CA GLU A 182 -10.13 12.08 13.20
C GLU A 182 -9.35 13.34 13.59
N ASN A 183 -8.14 13.18 14.14
CA ASN A 183 -7.25 14.27 14.53
C ASN A 183 -6.15 14.51 13.48
N SER A 184 -6.28 13.96 12.29
CA SER A 184 -5.25 14.04 11.25
C SER A 184 -4.94 15.47 10.77
N MET A 185 -5.84 16.42 11.01
CA MET A 185 -5.62 17.84 10.67
C MET A 185 -4.61 18.54 11.59
N ASP A 186 -4.32 17.96 12.76
CA ASP A 186 -3.30 18.45 13.70
C ASP A 186 -1.86 18.16 13.26
N LEU A 187 -1.69 17.36 12.20
CA LEU A 187 -0.37 17.07 11.65
C LEU A 187 0.29 18.32 11.07
N SER A 188 1.61 18.41 11.24
CA SER A 188 2.39 19.52 10.68
C SER A 188 2.26 19.62 9.15
N ASP A 189 2.25 20.85 8.63
CA ASP A 189 2.31 21.12 7.19
C ASP A 189 3.72 20.92 6.60
N GLU A 190 4.73 20.83 7.44
CA GLU A 190 6.16 20.76 7.06
C GLU A 190 6.67 19.32 6.86
N LEU A 191 5.77 18.32 6.79
CA LEU A 191 6.18 16.93 6.57
C LEU A 191 6.81 16.78 5.18
N LEU A 192 8.08 16.35 5.16
CA LEU A 192 8.88 16.15 3.95
C LEU A 192 9.19 14.67 3.74
N GLY A 193 9.51 14.34 2.49
CA GLY A 193 10.02 13.02 2.11
C GLY A 193 8.95 12.04 1.61
N GLU A 194 9.31 10.78 1.54
CA GLU A 194 8.44 9.67 1.15
C GLU A 194 7.58 9.24 2.34
N ILE A 195 6.29 9.08 2.11
CA ILE A 195 5.31 8.83 3.16
C ILE A 195 4.57 7.52 2.90
N THR A 196 4.55 6.66 3.91
CA THR A 196 3.68 5.49 4.02
C THR A 196 2.66 5.74 5.12
N VAL A 197 1.38 5.65 4.79
CA VAL A 197 0.29 5.83 5.75
C VAL A 197 -0.28 4.47 6.11
N ILE A 198 -0.54 4.25 7.40
CA ILE A 198 -1.31 3.12 7.91
C ILE A 198 -2.53 3.67 8.63
N ILE A 199 -3.71 3.23 8.21
CA ILE A 199 -4.97 3.45 8.92
C ILE A 199 -5.38 2.11 9.52
N GLY A 200 -5.60 2.06 10.82
CA GLY A 200 -5.99 0.86 11.56
C GLY A 200 -7.33 0.26 11.09
N PRO A 201 -7.67 -0.93 11.59
CA PRO A 201 -8.96 -1.55 11.30
C PRO A 201 -10.11 -0.68 11.80
N PRO A 202 -11.34 -0.90 11.32
CA PRO A 202 -12.52 -0.28 11.92
C PRO A 202 -12.54 -0.58 13.42
N GLU A 203 -12.89 0.42 14.22
CA GLU A 203 -13.18 0.15 15.61
C GLU A 203 -14.35 -0.84 15.68
N VAL A 204 -14.13 -1.93 16.36
CA VAL A 204 -15.21 -2.85 16.67
C VAL A 204 -16.08 -2.11 17.67
N THR A 205 -17.16 -1.48 17.24
CA THR A 205 -18.26 -1.20 18.15
C THR A 205 -18.60 -2.54 18.76
N GLU A 206 -18.45 -2.68 20.08
CA GLU A 206 -18.88 -3.89 20.79
C GLU A 206 -20.29 -4.18 20.30
N ARG A 207 -20.42 -5.25 19.51
CA ARG A 207 -21.75 -5.67 19.07
C ARG A 207 -22.47 -6.03 20.34
N THR A 208 -23.56 -5.36 20.61
CA THR A 208 -24.43 -5.70 21.74
C THR A 208 -24.58 -7.21 21.78
N PRO A 209 -24.27 -7.88 22.88
CA PRO A 209 -24.32 -9.34 22.96
C PRO A 209 -25.64 -9.85 22.42
N ARG A 210 -25.61 -10.95 21.67
CA ARG A 210 -26.79 -11.51 21.02
C ARG A 210 -27.97 -11.70 22.02
N GLU A 211 -27.64 -12.08 23.25
CA GLU A 211 -28.62 -12.27 24.33
C GLU A 211 -29.31 -10.95 24.70
N GLU A 212 -28.58 -9.85 24.68
CA GLU A 212 -29.10 -8.51 24.97
C GLU A 212 -30.00 -8.01 23.80
N VAL A 213 -29.56 -8.24 22.56
CA VAL A 213 -30.38 -7.94 21.37
C VAL A 213 -31.67 -8.76 21.37
N GLU A 214 -31.61 -10.05 21.72
CA GLU A 214 -32.78 -10.92 21.83
C GLU A 214 -33.71 -10.47 22.97
N SER A 215 -33.16 -10.03 24.08
CA SER A 215 -33.91 -9.47 25.21
C SER A 215 -34.65 -8.19 24.83
N LEU A 216 -33.94 -7.24 24.19
CA LEU A 216 -34.53 -6.02 23.66
C LEU A 216 -35.62 -6.30 22.64
N LEU A 217 -35.36 -7.24 21.72
CA LEU A 217 -36.35 -7.62 20.72
C LEU A 217 -37.63 -8.20 21.34
N ARG A 218 -37.50 -9.07 22.36
CA ARG A 218 -38.65 -9.61 23.08
C ARG A 218 -39.43 -8.52 23.82
N ALA A 219 -38.73 -7.58 24.47
CA ALA A 219 -39.34 -6.47 25.16
C ALA A 219 -40.11 -5.54 24.19
N GLU A 220 -39.54 -5.24 23.04
CA GLU A 220 -40.16 -4.39 22.03
C GLU A 220 -41.34 -5.09 21.31
N LEU A 221 -41.26 -6.39 21.10
CA LEU A 221 -42.37 -7.18 20.58
C LEU A 221 -43.55 -7.20 21.56
N ALA A 222 -43.30 -7.29 22.87
CA ALA A 222 -44.35 -7.25 23.92
C ALA A 222 -45.07 -5.89 23.96
N ARG A 223 -44.40 -4.80 23.56
CA ARG A 223 -45.01 -3.45 23.43
C ARG A 223 -45.96 -3.35 22.22
N GLY A 224 -45.88 -4.28 21.30
CA GLY A 224 -46.69 -4.31 20.08
C GLY A 224 -46.23 -3.33 19.00
N GLY A 225 -46.82 -3.45 17.82
CA GLY A 225 -46.52 -2.62 16.66
C GLY A 225 -46.20 -3.43 15.41
N LYS A 226 -46.00 -2.76 14.28
CA LYS A 226 -45.60 -3.43 13.03
C LYS A 226 -44.16 -3.86 13.13
N ALA A 227 -43.80 -5.01 12.57
CA ALA A 227 -42.45 -5.58 12.61
C ALA A 227 -41.36 -4.56 12.20
N ARG A 228 -41.63 -3.69 11.23
CA ARG A 228 -40.70 -2.64 10.79
C ARG A 228 -40.43 -1.60 11.89
N ASP A 229 -41.42 -1.25 12.69
CA ASP A 229 -41.28 -0.25 13.76
C ASP A 229 -40.55 -0.87 14.95
N VAL A 230 -40.81 -2.12 15.26
CA VAL A 230 -40.07 -2.90 16.28
C VAL A 230 -38.60 -3.00 15.89
N ALA A 231 -38.30 -3.38 14.64
CA ALA A 231 -36.92 -3.49 14.17
C ALA A 231 -36.16 -2.14 14.28
N ARG A 232 -36.84 -1.02 13.93
CA ARG A 232 -36.24 0.33 14.05
C ARG A 232 -35.94 0.72 15.50
N ARG A 233 -36.85 0.41 16.44
CA ARG A 233 -36.65 0.70 17.87
C ARG A 233 -35.50 -0.13 18.45
N VAL A 234 -35.42 -1.42 18.14
CA VAL A 234 -34.30 -2.27 18.53
C VAL A 234 -32.98 -1.75 17.94
N GLN A 235 -32.95 -1.41 16.65
CA GLN A 235 -31.76 -0.87 16.00
C GLN A 235 -31.28 0.45 16.60
N SER A 236 -32.18 1.27 17.18
CA SER A 236 -31.83 2.54 17.83
C SER A 236 -31.36 2.36 19.28
N ALA A 237 -31.57 1.19 19.88
CA ALA A 237 -31.21 0.84 21.25
C ALA A 237 -29.95 -0.03 21.37
N VAL A 238 -29.41 -0.48 20.22
CA VAL A 238 -28.20 -1.29 20.03
C VAL A 238 -27.12 -0.46 19.37
#